data_bf5051e9f09805bbe1643c0c9dbf30ee
#
_entry.id   bf5051e9f09805bbe1643c0c9dbf30ee
#
_cell.length_a   1.000
_cell.length_b   1.000
_cell.length_c   1.000
_cell.angle_alpha   90.00
_cell.angle_beta   90.00
_cell.angle_gamma   90.00
#
_symmetry.space_group_name_H-M   'P 1'
#
loop_
_entity.id
_entity.type
_entity.pdbx_description
1 polymer ?
#
loop_
_entity_poly.entity_id
_entity_poly.type
_entity_poly.pdbx_seq_one_letter_code
_entity_poly.pdbx_strand_id
1 'polypeptide(L)'
;MSSDRDEEINEARIRRVNKNNKAPNINKDIFMVISVIISTIINIKFLIPFWGRLGYQRNIFIQAIFITLTAVIIYIILNIIVNKEKLLSHADNFMIIYILFLLGVTFFKNNLYSMQFIFNPFSTLFELLKGDMTFALINIFGNLLMYVPVGIYIRYKTSREIKILILLFLIYILIVEFTQGITKTGTCDMNDVLMNTIGFIIGIKLYDITLKV
;
A
#
# COMPACT_ATOMS: atom_id res chain seq x y z
N MET A 1 20.43 -16.62 51.59
CA MET A 1 20.09 -17.87 50.87
C MET A 1 18.59 -18.21 50.81
N SER A 2 17.73 -17.79 51.80
CA SER A 2 16.26 -17.96 51.69
C SER A 2 15.59 -16.85 50.90
N SER A 3 16.04 -15.60 51.01
CA SER A 3 15.51 -14.42 50.34
C SER A 3 15.55 -14.51 48.82
N ASP A 4 16.67 -14.99 48.24
CA ASP A 4 16.87 -15.06 46.79
C ASP A 4 15.93 -16.14 46.14
N ARG A 5 15.64 -17.18 46.88
CA ARG A 5 14.75 -18.26 46.41
C ARG A 5 13.28 -17.81 46.40
N ASP A 6 12.91 -16.97 47.34
CA ASP A 6 11.53 -16.43 47.43
C ASP A 6 11.29 -15.36 46.36
N GLU A 7 12.30 -14.58 45.99
CA GLU A 7 12.25 -13.66 44.83
C GLU A 7 12.12 -14.40 43.49
N GLU A 8 12.92 -15.45 43.27
CA GLU A 8 12.82 -16.27 42.04
C GLU A 8 11.44 -16.92 41.89
N ILE A 9 10.88 -17.43 42.99
CA ILE A 9 9.54 -18.04 42.99
C ILE A 9 8.46 -16.99 42.70
N ASN A 10 8.61 -15.79 43.21
CA ASN A 10 7.66 -14.70 43.00
C ASN A 10 7.73 -14.15 41.54
N GLU A 11 8.94 -13.99 40.98
CA GLU A 11 9.10 -13.65 39.57
C GLU A 11 8.54 -14.72 38.62
N ALA A 12 8.79 -15.99 38.91
CA ALA A 12 8.24 -17.11 38.15
C ALA A 12 6.70 -17.13 38.19
N ARG A 13 6.12 -16.78 39.35
CA ARG A 13 4.68 -16.69 39.55
C ARG A 13 4.08 -15.52 38.79
N ILE A 14 4.73 -14.34 38.81
CA ILE A 14 4.34 -13.15 38.06
C ILE A 14 4.42 -13.42 36.54
N ARG A 15 5.48 -14.08 36.07
CA ARG A 15 5.64 -14.48 34.66
C ARG A 15 4.55 -15.46 34.20
N ARG A 16 4.15 -16.43 35.08
CA ARG A 16 3.04 -17.36 34.80
C ARG A 16 1.68 -16.66 34.80
N VAL A 17 1.43 -15.74 35.74
CA VAL A 17 0.19 -14.94 35.78
C VAL A 17 0.09 -14.01 34.54
N ASN A 18 1.18 -13.37 34.15
CA ASN A 18 1.21 -12.54 32.95
C ASN A 18 1.08 -13.35 31.64
N LYS A 19 1.55 -14.61 31.64
CA LYS A 19 1.38 -15.51 30.49
C LYS A 19 -0.06 -16.02 30.36
N ASN A 20 -0.75 -16.21 31.50
CA ASN A 20 -2.15 -16.63 31.52
C ASN A 20 -3.15 -15.50 31.36
N ASN A 21 -2.75 -14.24 31.63
CA ASN A 21 -3.57 -13.05 31.46
C ASN A 21 -3.46 -12.43 30.05
N LYS A 22 -2.70 -13.04 29.12
CA LYS A 22 -2.93 -12.75 27.71
C LYS A 22 -4.31 -13.31 27.38
N ALA A 23 -5.32 -12.43 27.38
CA ALA A 23 -6.64 -12.74 26.84
C ALA A 23 -6.45 -13.56 25.55
N PRO A 24 -7.15 -14.70 25.40
CA PRO A 24 -7.02 -15.51 24.20
C PRO A 24 -7.20 -14.55 23.03
N ASN A 25 -6.20 -14.48 22.15
CA ASN A 25 -6.29 -13.76 20.90
C ASN A 25 -7.42 -14.43 20.14
N ILE A 26 -8.65 -13.93 20.35
CA ILE A 26 -9.83 -14.49 19.73
C ILE A 26 -9.60 -14.41 18.24
N ASN A 27 -9.04 -15.50 17.73
CA ASN A 27 -9.21 -15.95 16.39
C ASN A 27 -8.63 -15.04 15.30
N LYS A 28 -7.29 -14.80 15.34
CA LYS A 28 -6.60 -14.28 14.15
C LYS A 28 -6.92 -15.14 12.91
N ASP A 29 -7.08 -16.45 13.09
CA ASP A 29 -7.46 -17.39 12.03
C ASP A 29 -8.89 -17.15 11.51
N ILE A 30 -9.84 -16.90 12.43
CA ILE A 30 -11.22 -16.56 12.02
C ILE A 30 -11.26 -15.22 11.28
N PHE A 31 -10.53 -14.20 11.73
CA PHE A 31 -10.47 -12.93 11.05
C PHE A 31 -9.83 -13.06 9.66
N MET A 32 -8.81 -13.90 9.52
CA MET A 32 -8.20 -14.18 8.23
C MET A 32 -9.22 -14.80 7.26
N VAL A 33 -9.95 -15.83 7.70
CA VAL A 33 -10.97 -16.48 6.86
C VAL A 33 -12.11 -15.52 6.50
N ILE A 34 -12.64 -14.76 7.47
CA ILE A 34 -13.68 -13.74 7.23
C ILE A 34 -13.19 -12.69 6.24
N SER A 35 -11.96 -12.21 6.40
CA SER A 35 -11.37 -11.19 5.52
C SER A 35 -11.26 -11.68 4.08
N VAL A 36 -10.85 -12.93 3.86
CA VAL A 36 -10.77 -13.53 2.52
C VAL A 36 -12.15 -13.67 1.90
N ILE A 37 -13.16 -14.13 2.65
CA ILE A 37 -14.54 -14.28 2.14
C ILE A 37 -15.11 -12.91 1.74
N ILE A 38 -15.03 -11.91 2.65
CA ILE A 38 -15.57 -10.56 2.39
C ILE A 38 -14.82 -9.93 1.22
N SER A 39 -13.49 -10.03 1.19
CA SER A 39 -12.66 -9.52 0.10
C SER A 39 -13.06 -10.12 -1.24
N THR A 40 -13.24 -11.44 -1.31
CA THR A 40 -13.65 -12.12 -2.54
C THR A 40 -14.99 -11.60 -3.03
N ILE A 41 -15.98 -11.43 -2.15
CA ILE A 41 -17.30 -10.89 -2.51
C ILE A 41 -17.19 -9.46 -3.02
N ILE A 42 -16.44 -8.59 -2.33
CA ILE A 42 -16.23 -7.19 -2.74
C ILE A 42 -15.54 -7.14 -4.11
N ASN A 43 -14.50 -7.93 -4.32
CA ASN A 43 -13.76 -7.94 -5.57
C ASN A 43 -14.67 -8.41 -6.73
N ILE A 44 -15.38 -9.52 -6.60
CA ILE A 44 -16.24 -10.04 -7.66
C ILE A 44 -17.36 -9.06 -8.02
N LYS A 45 -18.02 -8.45 -7.02
CA LYS A 45 -19.18 -7.58 -7.26
C LYS A 45 -18.83 -6.17 -7.71
N PHE A 46 -17.75 -5.60 -7.19
CA PHE A 46 -17.46 -4.17 -7.35
C PHE A 46 -16.10 -3.90 -8.01
N LEU A 47 -15.03 -4.53 -7.55
CA LEU A 47 -13.69 -4.15 -7.97
C LEU A 47 -13.32 -4.75 -9.33
N ILE A 48 -13.66 -5.99 -9.62
CA ILE A 48 -13.34 -6.60 -10.92
C ILE A 48 -14.03 -5.85 -12.08
N PRO A 49 -15.33 -5.48 -12.01
CA PRO A 49 -15.95 -4.67 -13.04
C PRO A 49 -15.30 -3.28 -13.19
N PHE A 50 -14.87 -2.68 -12.08
CA PHE A 50 -14.16 -1.38 -12.09
C PHE A 50 -12.78 -1.51 -12.75
N TRP A 51 -11.97 -2.47 -12.32
CA TRP A 51 -10.63 -2.72 -12.87
C TRP A 51 -10.68 -3.20 -14.32
N GLY A 52 -11.78 -3.86 -14.71
CA GLY A 52 -12.02 -4.23 -16.09
C GLY A 52 -12.08 -3.05 -17.05
N ARG A 53 -12.68 -1.94 -16.62
CA ARG A 53 -12.70 -0.67 -17.38
C ARG A 53 -11.31 -0.03 -17.53
N LEU A 54 -10.39 -0.33 -16.63
CA LEU A 54 -9.01 0.15 -16.66
C LEU A 54 -8.04 -0.80 -17.37
N GLY A 55 -8.53 -1.88 -17.99
CA GLY A 55 -7.72 -2.80 -18.78
C GLY A 55 -7.11 -3.98 -18.03
N TYR A 56 -7.47 -4.21 -16.76
CA TYR A 56 -6.91 -5.30 -15.92
C TYR A 56 -7.77 -6.55 -15.86
N GLN A 57 -8.84 -6.64 -16.62
CA GLN A 57 -9.90 -7.64 -16.46
C GLN A 57 -9.46 -9.10 -16.68
N ARG A 58 -8.45 -9.34 -17.53
CA ARG A 58 -8.06 -10.68 -17.96
C ARG A 58 -6.89 -11.30 -17.22
N ASN A 59 -6.25 -10.57 -16.32
CA ASN A 59 -5.06 -11.07 -15.64
C ASN A 59 -5.40 -11.64 -14.27
N ILE A 60 -5.39 -12.98 -14.15
CA ILE A 60 -5.72 -13.69 -12.92
C ILE A 60 -4.76 -13.35 -11.77
N PHE A 61 -3.48 -13.07 -12.07
CA PHE A 61 -2.49 -12.69 -11.06
C PHE A 61 -2.84 -11.34 -10.43
N ILE A 62 -3.25 -10.37 -11.24
CA ILE A 62 -3.67 -9.06 -10.74
C ILE A 62 -4.93 -9.19 -9.89
N GLN A 63 -5.90 -9.99 -10.32
CA GLN A 63 -7.11 -10.24 -9.54
C GLN A 63 -6.78 -10.88 -8.19
N ALA A 64 -5.86 -11.85 -8.16
CA ALA A 64 -5.39 -12.46 -6.92
C ALA A 64 -4.70 -11.43 -5.99
N ILE A 65 -3.88 -10.52 -6.55
CA ILE A 65 -3.24 -9.44 -5.79
C ILE A 65 -4.29 -8.49 -5.21
N PHE A 66 -5.32 -8.08 -5.98
CA PHE A 66 -6.40 -7.23 -5.48
C PHE A 66 -7.20 -7.89 -4.36
N ILE A 67 -7.55 -9.16 -4.52
CA ILE A 67 -8.24 -9.92 -3.48
C ILE A 67 -7.38 -9.99 -2.22
N THR A 68 -6.09 -10.29 -2.36
CA THR A 68 -5.16 -10.38 -1.23
C THR A 68 -5.00 -9.03 -0.52
N LEU A 69 -4.79 -7.94 -1.26
CA LEU A 69 -4.67 -6.60 -0.68
C LEU A 69 -5.93 -6.19 0.08
N THR A 70 -7.10 -6.40 -0.52
CA THR A 70 -8.39 -6.09 0.12
C THR A 70 -8.60 -6.95 1.38
N ALA A 71 -8.23 -8.23 1.33
CA ALA A 71 -8.31 -9.13 2.49
C ALA A 71 -7.39 -8.65 3.63
N VAL A 72 -6.16 -8.24 3.32
CA VAL A 72 -5.22 -7.70 4.32
C VAL A 72 -5.76 -6.42 4.95
N ILE A 73 -6.33 -5.52 4.16
CA ILE A 73 -6.96 -4.29 4.68
C ILE A 73 -8.10 -4.63 5.65
N ILE A 74 -9.01 -5.53 5.27
CA ILE A 74 -10.13 -5.95 6.12
C ILE A 74 -9.60 -6.63 7.39
N TYR A 75 -8.60 -7.50 7.28
CA TYR A 75 -7.96 -8.15 8.42
C TYR A 75 -7.36 -7.15 9.41
N ILE A 76 -6.64 -6.14 8.92
CA ILE A 76 -6.07 -5.07 9.74
C ILE A 76 -7.19 -4.29 10.46
N ILE A 77 -8.25 -3.92 9.74
CA ILE A 77 -9.40 -3.20 10.31
C ILE A 77 -10.06 -4.03 11.43
N LEU A 78 -10.30 -5.32 11.21
CA LEU A 78 -10.87 -6.20 12.23
C LEU A 78 -9.98 -6.30 13.47
N ASN A 79 -8.66 -6.43 13.30
CA ASN A 79 -7.72 -6.48 14.43
C ASN A 79 -7.67 -5.15 15.20
N ILE A 80 -7.72 -4.02 14.52
CA ILE A 80 -7.75 -2.70 15.17
C ILE A 80 -9.05 -2.54 16.00
N ILE A 81 -10.20 -2.91 15.42
CA ILE A 81 -11.51 -2.73 16.06
C ILE A 81 -11.70 -3.69 17.23
N VAL A 82 -11.42 -4.98 17.01
CA VAL A 82 -11.76 -6.03 18.00
C VAL A 82 -10.61 -6.23 19.00
N ASN A 83 -9.38 -6.33 18.52
CA ASN A 83 -8.21 -6.59 19.35
C ASN A 83 -7.51 -5.32 19.84
N LYS A 84 -8.00 -4.13 19.44
CA LYS A 84 -7.42 -2.81 19.77
C LYS A 84 -5.92 -2.74 19.43
N GLU A 85 -5.50 -3.43 18.39
CA GLU A 85 -4.11 -3.39 17.92
C GLU A 85 -3.79 -2.02 17.30
N LYS A 86 -2.53 -1.59 17.43
CA LYS A 86 -2.10 -0.31 16.83
C LYS A 86 -1.94 -0.47 15.32
N LEU A 87 -2.40 0.49 14.55
CA LEU A 87 -2.29 0.49 13.08
C LEU A 87 -0.85 0.22 12.60
N LEU A 88 0.12 0.87 13.20
CA LEU A 88 1.53 0.76 12.82
C LEU A 88 2.14 -0.63 13.08
N SER A 89 1.55 -1.46 13.95
CA SER A 89 2.03 -2.83 14.16
C SER A 89 1.85 -3.74 12.94
N HIS A 90 0.97 -3.35 12.02
CA HIS A 90 0.71 -4.07 10.77
C HIS A 90 1.42 -3.46 9.55
N ALA A 91 2.17 -2.37 9.74
CA ALA A 91 2.73 -1.59 8.64
C ALA A 91 3.64 -2.40 7.71
N ASP A 92 4.48 -3.28 8.26
CA ASP A 92 5.42 -4.09 7.47
C ASP A 92 4.68 -5.11 6.60
N ASN A 93 3.74 -5.86 7.17
CA ASN A 93 2.95 -6.85 6.44
C ASN A 93 2.08 -6.19 5.36
N PHE A 94 1.45 -5.07 5.70
CA PHE A 94 0.68 -4.29 4.73
C PHE A 94 1.57 -3.82 3.58
N MET A 95 2.75 -3.27 3.87
CA MET A 95 3.61 -2.71 2.84
C MET A 95 4.16 -3.76 1.88
N ILE A 96 4.47 -4.97 2.34
CA ILE A 96 4.89 -6.08 1.47
C ILE A 96 3.81 -6.35 0.41
N ILE A 97 2.56 -6.55 0.84
CA ILE A 97 1.43 -6.81 -0.06
C ILE A 97 1.16 -5.59 -0.94
N TYR A 98 1.30 -4.38 -0.40
CA TYR A 98 1.10 -3.15 -1.14
C TYR A 98 2.13 -2.94 -2.25
N ILE A 99 3.41 -3.27 -2.00
CA ILE A 99 4.45 -3.24 -3.03
C ILE A 99 4.14 -4.23 -4.16
N LEU A 100 3.70 -5.45 -3.82
CA LEU A 100 3.26 -6.42 -4.83
C LEU A 100 2.07 -5.90 -5.66
N PHE A 101 1.12 -5.22 -5.01
CA PHE A 101 0.03 -4.54 -5.69
C PHE A 101 0.52 -3.46 -6.65
N LEU A 102 1.43 -2.57 -6.20
CA LEU A 102 2.02 -1.53 -7.05
C LEU A 102 2.72 -2.13 -8.27
N LEU A 103 3.54 -3.17 -8.07
CA LEU A 103 4.19 -3.87 -9.18
C LEU A 103 3.17 -4.49 -10.13
N GLY A 104 2.10 -5.07 -9.59
CA GLY A 104 1.00 -5.62 -10.38
C GLY A 104 0.34 -4.56 -11.27
N VAL A 105 -0.08 -3.44 -10.68
CA VAL A 105 -0.72 -2.34 -11.41
C VAL A 105 0.23 -1.71 -12.43
N THR A 106 1.50 -1.60 -12.09
CA THR A 106 2.52 -0.96 -12.93
C THR A 106 2.86 -1.80 -14.17
N PHE A 107 3.10 -3.10 -14.00
CA PHE A 107 3.69 -3.93 -15.07
C PHE A 107 2.73 -4.92 -15.73
N PHE A 108 1.53 -5.13 -15.21
CA PHE A 108 0.56 -6.07 -15.78
C PHE A 108 -0.65 -5.40 -16.44
N LYS A 109 -0.54 -4.13 -16.79
CA LYS A 109 -1.49 -3.43 -17.65
C LYS A 109 -1.42 -4.03 -19.06
N ASN A 110 -2.42 -3.78 -19.90
CA ASN A 110 -2.40 -4.24 -21.28
C ASN A 110 -1.14 -3.74 -22.02
N ASN A 111 -0.47 -4.67 -22.72
CA ASN A 111 0.72 -4.32 -23.49
C ASN A 111 0.38 -3.33 -24.62
N LEU A 112 1.23 -2.33 -24.77
CA LEU A 112 1.18 -1.38 -25.90
C LEU A 112 1.83 -1.99 -27.13
N TYR A 113 1.34 -1.60 -28.33
CA TYR A 113 1.93 -2.03 -29.60
C TYR A 113 3.33 -1.44 -29.83
N SER A 114 3.59 -0.23 -29.31
CA SER A 114 4.85 0.49 -29.48
C SER A 114 5.32 1.12 -28.17
N MET A 115 6.60 1.41 -28.07
CA MET A 115 7.14 2.23 -27.00
C MET A 115 6.58 3.64 -27.12
N GLN A 116 6.13 4.19 -25.99
CA GLN A 116 5.59 5.56 -25.94
C GLN A 116 6.27 6.34 -24.82
N PHE A 117 6.72 7.54 -25.16
CA PHE A 117 7.38 8.47 -24.24
C PHE A 117 6.68 9.82 -24.29
N ILE A 118 6.15 10.28 -23.18
CA ILE A 118 5.47 11.57 -23.03
C ILE A 118 6.30 12.43 -22.07
N PHE A 119 7.02 13.40 -22.64
CA PHE A 119 7.90 14.26 -21.86
C PHE A 119 7.22 15.49 -21.26
N ASN A 120 5.97 15.78 -21.64
CA ASN A 120 5.23 16.91 -21.08
C ASN A 120 4.64 16.53 -19.69
N PRO A 121 5.11 17.12 -18.58
CA PRO A 121 4.63 16.79 -17.23
C PRO A 121 3.20 17.28 -16.95
N PHE A 122 2.60 18.02 -17.89
CA PHE A 122 1.22 18.53 -17.78
C PHE A 122 0.29 17.91 -18.83
N SER A 123 0.70 16.81 -19.47
CA SER A 123 -0.09 16.14 -20.53
C SER A 123 -1.51 15.85 -20.10
N THR A 124 -1.68 15.22 -18.94
CA THR A 124 -2.99 14.84 -18.39
C THR A 124 -3.82 16.07 -17.98
N LEU A 125 -3.18 17.16 -17.55
CA LEU A 125 -3.88 18.42 -17.27
C LEU A 125 -4.49 19.03 -18.54
N PHE A 126 -3.79 18.93 -19.66
CA PHE A 126 -4.33 19.34 -20.98
C PHE A 126 -5.49 18.45 -21.45
N GLU A 127 -5.48 17.16 -21.11
CA GLU A 127 -6.61 16.25 -21.37
C GLU A 127 -7.86 16.65 -20.59
N LEU A 128 -7.71 17.09 -19.32
CA LEU A 128 -8.82 17.69 -18.55
C LEU A 128 -9.47 18.86 -19.28
N LEU A 129 -8.65 19.72 -19.89
CA LEU A 129 -9.15 20.90 -20.62
C LEU A 129 -9.82 20.52 -21.95
N LYS A 130 -9.52 19.36 -22.53
CA LYS A 130 -10.10 18.85 -23.79
C LYS A 130 -11.41 18.07 -23.59
N GLY A 131 -11.87 17.85 -22.37
CA GLY A 131 -13.20 17.32 -22.08
C GLY A 131 -13.25 15.85 -21.62
N ASP A 132 -12.15 15.13 -21.57
CA ASP A 132 -12.12 13.76 -20.98
C ASP A 132 -11.81 13.79 -19.48
N MET A 133 -12.66 14.52 -18.75
CA MET A 133 -12.48 14.82 -17.33
C MET A 133 -12.37 13.54 -16.48
N THR A 134 -13.19 12.52 -16.76
CA THR A 134 -13.23 11.32 -15.93
C THR A 134 -11.93 10.53 -16.01
N PHE A 135 -11.41 10.33 -17.21
CA PHE A 135 -10.16 9.60 -17.43
C PHE A 135 -8.95 10.35 -16.83
N ALA A 136 -8.87 11.64 -17.07
CA ALA A 136 -7.80 12.48 -16.56
C ALA A 136 -7.80 12.55 -15.02
N LEU A 137 -8.97 12.66 -14.37
CA LEU A 137 -9.08 12.64 -12.91
C LEU A 137 -8.66 11.29 -12.32
N ILE A 138 -9.09 10.17 -12.91
CA ILE A 138 -8.68 8.84 -12.47
C ILE A 138 -7.16 8.68 -12.56
N ASN A 139 -6.54 9.17 -13.64
CA ASN A 139 -5.09 9.08 -13.83
C ASN A 139 -4.35 9.95 -12.80
N ILE A 140 -4.74 11.20 -12.62
CA ILE A 140 -4.12 12.12 -11.65
C ILE A 140 -4.26 11.60 -10.23
N PHE A 141 -5.48 11.32 -9.78
CA PHE A 141 -5.72 10.86 -8.40
C PHE A 141 -5.19 9.44 -8.18
N GLY A 142 -5.25 8.57 -9.19
CA GLY A 142 -4.69 7.24 -9.14
C GLY A 142 -3.19 7.28 -8.82
N ASN A 143 -2.41 7.96 -9.64
CA ASN A 143 -0.96 8.09 -9.45
C ASN A 143 -0.62 8.80 -8.14
N LEU A 144 -1.31 9.92 -7.83
CA LEU A 144 -1.08 10.65 -6.59
C LEU A 144 -1.33 9.80 -5.35
N LEU A 145 -2.45 9.08 -5.28
CA LEU A 145 -2.83 8.32 -4.10
C LEU A 145 -2.02 7.03 -3.94
N MET A 146 -1.53 6.44 -5.04
CA MET A 146 -0.76 5.19 -4.99
C MET A 146 0.54 5.31 -4.18
N TYR A 147 1.19 6.45 -4.13
CA TYR A 147 2.46 6.58 -3.43
C TYR A 147 2.37 7.26 -2.06
N VAL A 148 1.17 7.69 -1.64
CA VAL A 148 0.94 8.20 -0.27
C VAL A 148 1.28 7.16 0.80
N PRO A 149 0.82 5.90 0.73
CA PRO A 149 1.19 4.87 1.72
C PRO A 149 2.69 4.59 1.76
N VAL A 150 3.37 4.64 0.61
CA VAL A 150 4.82 4.47 0.52
C VAL A 150 5.55 5.60 1.23
N GLY A 151 5.12 6.84 1.04
CA GLY A 151 5.68 8.02 1.72
C GLY A 151 5.52 7.94 3.25
N ILE A 152 4.32 7.57 3.73
CA ILE A 152 4.05 7.34 5.15
C ILE A 152 4.99 6.27 5.71
N TYR A 153 5.08 5.13 5.03
CA TYR A 153 5.88 3.99 5.49
C TYR A 153 7.39 4.30 5.52
N ILE A 154 7.92 4.90 4.46
CA ILE A 154 9.35 5.27 4.41
C ILE A 154 9.67 6.26 5.52
N ARG A 155 8.79 7.22 5.77
CA ARG A 155 8.98 8.19 6.85
C ARG A 155 8.88 7.55 8.24
N TYR A 156 8.00 6.59 8.41
CA TYR A 156 7.89 5.78 9.62
C TYR A 156 9.18 4.98 9.91
N LYS A 157 9.80 4.42 8.87
CA LYS A 157 11.00 3.55 9.01
C LYS A 157 12.32 4.31 9.08
N THR A 158 12.37 5.58 8.69
CA THR A 158 13.63 6.32 8.63
C THR A 158 13.48 7.76 9.08
N SER A 159 14.50 8.25 9.78
CA SER A 159 14.64 9.64 10.19
C SER A 159 15.48 10.48 9.21
N ARG A 160 15.78 9.98 8.00
CA ARG A 160 16.58 10.70 7.01
C ARG A 160 15.92 12.02 6.62
N GLU A 161 16.73 12.95 6.12
CA GLU A 161 16.25 14.23 5.60
C GLU A 161 15.26 14.03 4.46
N ILE A 162 14.18 14.82 4.46
CA ILE A 162 13.10 14.73 3.46
C ILE A 162 13.66 14.93 2.04
N LYS A 163 14.62 15.84 1.86
CA LYS A 163 15.25 16.09 0.55
C LYS A 163 15.92 14.85 -0.03
N ILE A 164 16.61 14.07 0.82
CA ILE A 164 17.27 12.82 0.41
C ILE A 164 16.20 11.77 0.03
N LEU A 165 15.13 11.66 0.81
CA LEU A 165 14.04 10.73 0.52
C LEU A 165 13.36 11.06 -0.81
N ILE A 166 13.10 12.34 -1.09
CA ILE A 166 12.52 12.80 -2.36
C ILE A 166 13.46 12.48 -3.52
N LEU A 167 14.77 12.75 -3.37
CA LEU A 167 15.75 12.46 -4.42
C LEU A 167 15.81 10.95 -4.74
N LEU A 168 15.87 10.10 -3.72
CA LEU A 168 15.88 8.65 -3.90
C LEU A 168 14.58 8.15 -4.54
N PHE A 169 13.45 8.73 -4.15
CA PHE A 169 12.16 8.39 -4.75
C PHE A 169 12.06 8.84 -6.22
N LEU A 170 12.56 10.04 -6.55
CA LEU A 170 12.62 10.50 -7.94
C LEU A 170 13.44 9.57 -8.83
N ILE A 171 14.60 9.12 -8.35
CA ILE A 171 15.42 8.14 -9.09
C ILE A 171 14.64 6.84 -9.29
N TYR A 172 14.00 6.34 -8.25
CA TYR A 172 13.18 5.12 -8.30
C TYR A 172 12.05 5.24 -9.32
N ILE A 173 11.24 6.31 -9.25
CA ILE A 173 10.07 6.45 -10.13
C ILE A 173 10.46 6.67 -11.59
N LEU A 174 11.58 7.39 -11.86
CA LEU A 174 12.12 7.51 -13.21
C LEU A 174 12.53 6.16 -13.79
N ILE A 175 13.15 5.28 -12.98
CA ILE A 175 13.50 3.93 -13.41
C ILE A 175 12.23 3.13 -13.73
N VAL A 176 11.19 3.23 -12.89
CA VAL A 176 9.91 2.55 -13.11
C VAL A 176 9.28 2.99 -14.43
N GLU A 177 9.13 4.30 -14.66
CA GLU A 177 8.53 4.85 -15.87
C GLU A 177 9.31 4.48 -17.14
N PHE A 178 10.64 4.57 -17.06
CA PHE A 178 11.50 4.16 -18.17
C PHE A 178 11.35 2.67 -18.48
N THR A 179 11.28 1.84 -17.45
CA THR A 179 11.06 0.40 -17.61
C THR A 179 9.71 0.11 -18.25
N GLN A 180 8.62 0.80 -17.83
CA GLN A 180 7.31 0.66 -18.48
C GLN A 180 7.34 1.01 -19.96
N GLY A 181 8.00 2.11 -20.33
CA GLY A 181 8.16 2.50 -21.73
C GLY A 181 8.89 1.44 -22.57
N ILE A 182 10.00 0.89 -22.07
CA ILE A 182 10.79 -0.14 -22.76
C ILE A 182 10.04 -1.47 -22.86
N THR A 183 9.43 -1.91 -21.77
CA THR A 183 8.70 -3.19 -21.71
C THR A 183 7.34 -3.13 -22.39
N LYS A 184 6.90 -1.94 -22.81
CA LYS A 184 5.58 -1.69 -23.44
C LYS A 184 4.41 -2.04 -22.52
N THR A 185 4.63 -2.11 -21.24
CA THR A 185 3.58 -2.35 -20.22
C THR A 185 2.84 -1.08 -19.83
N GLY A 186 3.34 0.06 -20.27
CA GLY A 186 2.77 1.40 -20.07
C GLY A 186 3.50 2.43 -20.92
N THR A 187 3.06 3.69 -20.82
CA THR A 187 3.76 4.85 -21.37
C THR A 187 4.76 5.37 -20.34
N CYS A 188 5.97 5.74 -20.77
CA CYS A 188 6.87 6.53 -19.94
C CYS A 188 6.35 7.97 -19.91
N ASP A 189 5.67 8.37 -18.86
CA ASP A 189 4.98 9.67 -18.76
C ASP A 189 5.56 10.51 -17.61
N MET A 190 6.09 11.68 -17.95
CA MET A 190 6.61 12.62 -16.96
C MET A 190 5.53 13.20 -16.04
N ASN A 191 4.26 13.21 -16.47
CA ASN A 191 3.15 13.55 -15.59
C ASN A 191 3.00 12.52 -14.46
N ASP A 192 3.17 11.22 -14.74
CA ASP A 192 3.09 10.17 -13.76
C ASP A 192 4.25 10.26 -12.76
N VAL A 193 5.48 10.58 -13.23
CA VAL A 193 6.61 10.91 -12.34
C VAL A 193 6.26 12.03 -11.38
N LEU A 194 5.64 13.10 -11.87
CA LEU A 194 5.28 14.27 -11.06
C LEU A 194 4.21 13.92 -10.03
N MET A 195 3.10 13.28 -10.45
CA MET A 195 1.98 12.95 -9.56
C MET A 195 2.38 11.92 -8.50
N ASN A 196 3.14 10.90 -8.86
CA ASN A 196 3.67 9.90 -7.94
C ASN A 196 4.59 10.55 -6.89
N THR A 197 5.44 11.49 -7.31
CA THR A 197 6.34 12.21 -6.39
C THR A 197 5.57 13.12 -5.43
N ILE A 198 4.56 13.82 -5.92
CA ILE A 198 3.68 14.64 -5.06
C ILE A 198 2.97 13.74 -4.03
N GLY A 199 2.44 12.59 -4.45
CA GLY A 199 1.82 11.61 -3.56
C GLY A 199 2.77 11.13 -2.46
N PHE A 200 4.00 10.80 -2.83
CA PHE A 200 5.04 10.40 -1.88
C PHE A 200 5.36 11.51 -0.85
N ILE A 201 5.47 12.76 -1.29
CA ILE A 201 5.71 13.92 -0.41
C ILE A 201 4.52 14.14 0.53
N ILE A 202 3.28 14.03 0.03
CA ILE A 202 2.08 14.10 0.86
C ILE A 202 2.13 13.03 1.94
N GLY A 203 2.49 11.79 1.59
CA GLY A 203 2.63 10.70 2.55
C GLY A 203 3.64 10.99 3.66
N ILE A 204 4.82 11.51 3.33
CA ILE A 204 5.83 11.94 4.31
C ILE A 204 5.24 12.99 5.26
N LYS A 205 4.61 14.03 4.71
CA LYS A 205 4.03 15.13 5.51
C LYS A 205 2.89 14.64 6.40
N LEU A 206 2.03 13.78 5.91
CA LEU A 206 0.95 13.19 6.69
C LEU A 206 1.51 12.42 7.89
N TYR A 207 2.55 11.62 7.71
CA TYR A 207 3.20 10.95 8.83
C TYR A 207 3.75 11.94 9.87
N ASP A 208 4.47 12.96 9.43
CA ASP A 208 5.08 13.95 10.34
C ASP A 208 4.03 14.75 11.13
N ILE A 209 2.83 14.96 10.57
CA ILE A 209 1.77 15.75 11.22
C ILE A 209 0.90 14.87 12.14
N THR A 210 0.60 13.63 11.73
CA THR A 210 -0.48 12.84 12.37
C THR A 210 0.01 11.62 13.15
N LEU A 211 1.13 11.03 12.75
CA LEU A 211 1.59 9.73 13.26
C LEU A 211 2.91 9.79 14.03
N LYS A 212 3.65 10.89 13.93
CA LYS A 212 4.87 11.13 14.69
C LYS A 212 4.50 11.72 16.06
N VAL A 213 3.90 10.89 16.92
CA VAL A 213 3.62 11.22 18.33
C VAL A 213 4.60 10.50 19.23
#